data_4479110ad3ec095ce92b6f81e63d1263
#
_entry.id   4479110ad3ec095ce92b6f81e63d1263
#
_cell.length_a   1.000
_cell.length_b   1.000
_cell.length_c   1.000
_cell.angle_alpha   90.00
_cell.angle_beta   90.00
_cell.angle_gamma   90.00
#
_symmetry.space_group_name_H-M   'P 1'
#
loop_
_entity.id
_entity.type
_entity.pdbx_description
1 polymer ?
#
loop_
_entity_poly.entity_id
_entity_poly.type
_entity_poly.pdbx_seq_one_letter_code
_entity_poly.pdbx_strand_id
1 'polypeptide(L)'
;MLDFSLPALYQVPSGGNLSDLVHQNAERHPGVAVLSRKADGQWSDLTAAQFLAEVHSAAKGLIAAGIVPGDRVGVMSRTRYEWTLLDFAIWSAGAITVPVYETSSAEQVEWILGDSGAVAVVTETDAHAAVVEQVRERLPELRQTWQIERGALAALAVAGADVTEATVTERRSVPTADSIATIVYTSGTTGRPKGCQLTHGNFLAELGNVTARLEPLFRTGESSVLLFLPLAHVLGRIAEIAAAIAPIKLGHVSDIKDVTAELASFRPTLILGVPRVFEKVYNTARAKAQADGKGKIFDRAADTAIAYSRALDQGGAGLGLRLRHALFDKLVYSKLRAALGGRATHAISGGAPLGERLGHFYRGIGFTVLEGYGLTETCAATAFNPHDKPKIGTVGQPLPGSAVRIAEDGEVLLKGPQVFTGYWNNPQATAEALQDGWFATGDLGTLDDEGYLSITGRKKEIIVTAGGKNVAPAVIEDRIRAHALIGEVMVVGDRRPFIACLITVDEDFFPRWKEINGKPATATVAELREDADLLAALQSAVDDGNAAVSHAEAVKKFRVLDTVFSEAGGHLTPSLKLKRNLVLKDFAADVEALYQR
;
A
#
# COMPACT_ATOMS: atom_id res chain seq x y z
N MET A 1 14.67 -26.41 -7.01
CA MET A 1 14.47 -24.96 -7.18
C MET A 1 13.60 -24.73 -8.39
N LEU A 2 12.52 -23.97 -8.24
CA LEU A 2 11.60 -23.63 -9.33
C LEU A 2 11.80 -22.14 -9.66
N ASP A 3 12.20 -21.84 -10.89
CA ASP A 3 12.47 -20.47 -11.34
C ASP A 3 11.50 -20.09 -12.44
N PHE A 4 10.99 -18.87 -12.42
CA PHE A 4 10.18 -18.32 -13.51
C PHE A 4 10.56 -16.85 -13.78
N SER A 5 10.65 -16.46 -15.04
CA SER A 5 10.98 -15.10 -15.45
C SER A 5 10.24 -14.69 -16.71
N LEU A 6 10.02 -13.39 -16.87
CA LEU A 6 9.46 -12.82 -18.10
C LEU A 6 10.47 -11.84 -18.74
N PRO A 7 10.56 -11.77 -20.08
CA PRO A 7 11.41 -10.80 -20.76
C PRO A 7 10.92 -9.38 -20.49
N ALA A 8 11.85 -8.42 -20.40
CA ALA A 8 11.52 -7.02 -20.21
C ALA A 8 10.76 -6.44 -21.43
N LEU A 9 9.73 -5.65 -21.15
CA LEU A 9 8.96 -4.89 -22.14
C LEU A 9 9.49 -3.45 -22.26
N TYR A 10 10.20 -2.98 -21.24
CA TYR A 10 10.78 -1.66 -21.18
C TYR A 10 12.26 -1.73 -20.77
N GLN A 11 13.08 -0.95 -21.42
CA GLN A 11 14.51 -0.82 -21.08
C GLN A 11 14.79 0.58 -20.55
N VAL A 12 15.43 0.65 -19.39
CA VAL A 12 15.83 1.91 -18.77
C VAL A 12 16.96 2.56 -19.58
N PRO A 13 16.80 3.83 -20.02
CA PRO A 13 17.91 4.57 -20.61
C PRO A 13 19.05 4.75 -19.60
N SER A 14 20.28 4.44 -19.99
CA SER A 14 21.45 4.47 -19.07
C SER A 14 21.70 5.85 -18.42
N GLY A 15 21.39 6.92 -19.11
CA GLY A 15 21.50 8.29 -18.60
C GLY A 15 20.19 8.84 -18.01
N GLY A 16 19.11 8.06 -18.04
CA GLY A 16 17.78 8.54 -17.62
C GLY A 16 17.62 8.62 -16.11
N ASN A 17 16.78 9.54 -15.66
CA ASN A 17 16.38 9.67 -14.26
C ASN A 17 14.90 10.09 -14.16
N LEU A 18 14.34 10.07 -12.94
CA LEU A 18 12.91 10.35 -12.74
C LEU A 18 12.50 11.78 -13.07
N SER A 19 13.41 12.76 -12.93
CA SER A 19 13.10 14.16 -13.30
C SER A 19 12.82 14.32 -14.80
N ASP A 20 13.36 13.43 -15.65
CA ASP A 20 13.13 13.48 -17.10
C ASP A 20 11.67 13.29 -17.46
N LEU A 21 10.90 12.58 -16.65
CA LEU A 21 9.50 12.26 -16.93
C LEU A 21 8.64 13.51 -17.09
N VAL A 22 8.76 14.47 -16.16
CA VAL A 22 7.96 15.70 -16.20
C VAL A 22 8.39 16.61 -17.35
N HIS A 23 9.68 16.61 -17.71
CA HIS A 23 10.19 17.34 -18.87
C HIS A 23 9.68 16.76 -20.18
N GLN A 24 9.79 15.42 -20.35
CA GLN A 24 9.29 14.72 -21.54
C GLN A 24 7.79 14.89 -21.71
N ASN A 25 7.03 14.87 -20.59
CA ASN A 25 5.58 15.07 -20.62
C ASN A 25 5.22 16.50 -21.07
N ALA A 26 5.93 17.52 -20.55
CA ALA A 26 5.71 18.91 -20.97
C ALA A 26 6.11 19.16 -22.43
N GLU A 27 7.13 18.47 -22.93
CA GLU A 27 7.57 18.57 -24.32
C GLU A 27 6.60 17.86 -25.29
N ARG A 28 6.22 16.61 -24.99
CA ARG A 28 5.45 15.76 -25.90
C ARG A 28 3.95 15.96 -25.76
N HIS A 29 3.48 16.31 -24.55
CA HIS A 29 2.06 16.36 -24.18
C HIS A 29 1.73 17.62 -23.36
N PRO A 30 2.15 18.84 -23.77
CA PRO A 30 2.08 20.05 -22.94
C PRO A 30 0.67 20.37 -22.42
N GLY A 31 -0.37 20.05 -23.20
CA GLY A 31 -1.77 20.31 -22.87
C GLY A 31 -2.50 19.18 -22.15
N VAL A 32 -1.86 18.02 -21.93
CA VAL A 32 -2.49 16.90 -21.23
C VAL A 32 -2.58 17.22 -19.74
N ALA A 33 -3.77 17.00 -19.14
CA ALA A 33 -3.97 17.09 -17.69
C ALA A 33 -3.28 15.91 -17.00
N VAL A 34 -2.20 16.21 -16.27
CA VAL A 34 -1.41 15.18 -15.54
C VAL A 34 -1.69 15.19 -14.05
N LEU A 35 -2.21 16.28 -13.51
CA LEU A 35 -2.57 16.42 -12.11
C LEU A 35 -3.93 17.11 -11.96
N SER A 36 -4.58 16.89 -10.83
CA SER A 36 -5.80 17.60 -10.46
C SER A 36 -5.74 17.96 -8.98
N ARG A 37 -6.01 19.24 -8.68
CA ARG A 37 -6.07 19.76 -7.30
C ARG A 37 -7.52 20.02 -6.92
N LYS A 38 -7.88 19.71 -5.68
CA LYS A 38 -9.19 20.06 -5.15
C LYS A 38 -9.11 21.33 -4.33
N ALA A 39 -9.88 22.33 -4.73
CA ALA A 39 -10.08 23.59 -3.99
C ALA A 39 -11.57 23.91 -3.95
N ASP A 40 -12.07 24.34 -2.79
CA ASP A 40 -13.47 24.71 -2.58
C ASP A 40 -14.46 23.64 -3.08
N GLY A 41 -14.09 22.36 -2.88
CA GLY A 41 -14.91 21.21 -3.28
C GLY A 41 -14.87 20.86 -4.77
N GLN A 42 -14.11 21.59 -5.59
CA GLN A 42 -14.00 21.37 -7.04
C GLN A 42 -12.62 20.93 -7.45
N TRP A 43 -12.56 20.00 -8.42
CA TRP A 43 -11.31 19.54 -9.01
C TRP A 43 -10.90 20.48 -10.15
N SER A 44 -9.64 20.94 -10.12
CA SER A 44 -9.03 21.77 -11.14
C SER A 44 -7.80 21.08 -11.71
N ASP A 45 -7.80 20.87 -13.02
CA ASP A 45 -6.74 20.15 -13.72
C ASP A 45 -5.52 21.04 -13.97
N LEU A 46 -4.32 20.48 -13.86
CA LEU A 46 -3.05 21.04 -14.29
C LEU A 46 -2.52 20.26 -15.47
N THR A 47 -2.09 21.00 -16.50
CA THR A 47 -1.43 20.41 -17.67
C THR A 47 0.02 20.05 -17.36
N ALA A 48 0.61 19.19 -18.20
CA ALA A 48 2.02 18.84 -18.08
C ALA A 48 2.95 20.05 -18.12
N ALA A 49 2.67 21.04 -18.98
CA ALA A 49 3.45 22.27 -19.04
C ALA A 49 3.33 23.11 -17.76
N GLN A 50 2.12 23.21 -17.19
CA GLN A 50 1.90 23.94 -15.94
C GLN A 50 2.60 23.25 -14.77
N PHE A 51 2.51 21.92 -14.70
CA PHE A 51 3.17 21.14 -13.65
C PHE A 51 4.70 21.28 -13.71
N LEU A 52 5.30 21.19 -14.90
CA LEU A 52 6.74 21.42 -15.06
C LEU A 52 7.16 22.82 -14.59
N ALA A 53 6.37 23.84 -14.91
CA ALA A 53 6.67 25.20 -14.46
C ALA A 53 6.68 25.32 -12.92
N GLU A 54 5.73 24.68 -12.23
CA GLU A 54 5.71 24.64 -10.76
C GLU A 54 6.88 23.82 -10.18
N VAL A 55 7.22 22.67 -10.78
CA VAL A 55 8.39 21.85 -10.41
C VAL A 55 9.68 22.66 -10.54
N HIS A 56 9.87 23.37 -11.66
CA HIS A 56 11.05 24.23 -11.87
C HIS A 56 11.13 25.36 -10.85
N SER A 57 10.00 25.99 -10.55
CA SER A 57 9.95 27.06 -9.56
C SER A 57 10.42 26.60 -8.18
N ALA A 58 9.96 25.41 -7.73
CA ALA A 58 10.40 24.82 -6.48
C ALA A 58 11.86 24.33 -6.52
N ALA A 59 12.29 23.71 -7.63
CA ALA A 59 13.67 23.26 -7.82
C ALA A 59 14.68 24.42 -7.78
N LYS A 60 14.37 25.53 -8.43
CA LYS A 60 15.17 26.78 -8.36
C LYS A 60 15.31 27.26 -6.92
N GLY A 61 14.22 27.24 -6.14
CA GLY A 61 14.24 27.58 -4.72
C GLY A 61 15.15 26.69 -3.89
N LEU A 62 15.08 25.37 -4.11
CA LEU A 62 15.97 24.40 -3.45
C LEU A 62 17.44 24.67 -3.79
N ILE A 63 17.75 24.93 -5.07
CA ILE A 63 19.10 25.25 -5.54
C ILE A 63 19.59 26.56 -4.90
N ALA A 64 18.76 27.61 -4.87
CA ALA A 64 19.09 28.90 -4.23
C ALA A 64 19.34 28.75 -2.72
N ALA A 65 18.65 27.81 -2.05
CA ALA A 65 18.86 27.49 -0.64
C ALA A 65 20.12 26.65 -0.39
N GLY A 66 20.92 26.35 -1.43
CA GLY A 66 22.18 25.64 -1.32
C GLY A 66 22.07 24.11 -1.37
N ILE A 67 20.96 23.57 -1.85
CA ILE A 67 20.83 22.12 -2.12
C ILE A 67 21.68 21.78 -3.36
N VAL A 68 22.48 20.73 -3.23
CA VAL A 68 23.38 20.26 -4.30
C VAL A 68 23.06 18.80 -4.66
N PRO A 69 23.52 18.33 -5.85
CA PRO A 69 23.31 16.93 -6.24
C PRO A 69 23.82 15.95 -5.18
N GLY A 70 22.99 14.96 -4.85
CA GLY A 70 23.26 13.96 -3.81
C GLY A 70 22.89 14.39 -2.38
N ASP A 71 22.47 15.62 -2.14
CA ASP A 71 21.90 16.04 -0.86
C ASP A 71 20.58 15.31 -0.58
N ARG A 72 20.30 15.02 0.71
CA ARG A 72 19.07 14.36 1.16
C ARG A 72 18.11 15.41 1.70
N VAL A 73 16.88 15.41 1.16
CA VAL A 73 15.81 16.30 1.57
C VAL A 73 14.65 15.50 2.14
N GLY A 74 14.37 15.70 3.43
CA GLY A 74 13.23 15.07 4.12
C GLY A 74 11.91 15.67 3.66
N VAL A 75 10.87 14.84 3.52
CA VAL A 75 9.48 15.30 3.30
C VAL A 75 8.57 14.59 4.30
N MET A 76 7.98 15.37 5.23
CA MET A 76 7.07 14.90 6.28
C MET A 76 5.69 15.52 6.09
N SER A 77 4.83 14.82 5.37
CA SER A 77 3.49 15.32 5.01
C SER A 77 2.57 14.17 4.66
N ARG A 78 1.27 14.38 4.84
CA ARG A 78 0.23 13.51 4.29
C ARG A 78 0.25 13.52 2.76
N THR A 79 -0.49 12.59 2.17
CA THR A 79 -0.66 12.49 0.70
C THR A 79 -1.38 13.72 0.16
N ARG A 80 -0.65 14.53 -0.61
CA ARG A 80 -1.17 15.78 -1.19
C ARG A 80 -0.35 16.19 -2.42
N TYR A 81 -0.91 17.10 -3.19
CA TYR A 81 -0.30 17.62 -4.42
C TYR A 81 1.14 18.12 -4.22
N GLU A 82 1.37 18.88 -3.14
CA GLU A 82 2.67 19.49 -2.87
C GLU A 82 3.75 18.45 -2.59
N TRP A 83 3.38 17.26 -2.10
CA TRP A 83 4.35 16.15 -1.97
C TRP A 83 4.88 15.74 -3.34
N THR A 84 3.97 15.39 -4.28
CA THR A 84 4.36 14.99 -5.65
C THR A 84 5.18 16.09 -6.34
N LEU A 85 4.79 17.35 -6.18
CA LEU A 85 5.56 18.49 -6.72
C LEU A 85 6.96 18.54 -6.13
N LEU A 86 7.11 18.40 -4.81
CA LEU A 86 8.39 18.44 -4.11
C LEU A 86 9.31 17.29 -4.52
N ASP A 87 8.77 16.09 -4.71
CA ASP A 87 9.56 14.93 -5.16
C ASP A 87 10.24 15.21 -6.50
N PHE A 88 9.47 15.66 -7.50
CA PHE A 88 10.02 16.03 -8.80
C PHE A 88 10.93 17.25 -8.74
N ALA A 89 10.68 18.21 -7.84
CA ALA A 89 11.54 19.36 -7.63
C ALA A 89 12.88 18.98 -6.99
N ILE A 90 12.88 18.09 -6.00
CA ILE A 90 14.07 17.55 -5.35
C ILE A 90 14.93 16.80 -6.38
N TRP A 91 14.33 15.93 -7.19
CA TRP A 91 15.05 15.22 -8.27
C TRP A 91 15.56 16.20 -9.35
N SER A 92 14.81 17.26 -9.67
CA SER A 92 15.24 18.30 -10.62
C SER A 92 16.39 19.15 -10.07
N ALA A 93 16.54 19.27 -8.75
CA ALA A 93 17.71 19.85 -8.11
C ALA A 93 18.91 18.87 -8.02
N GLY A 94 18.74 17.61 -8.46
CA GLY A 94 19.73 16.54 -8.38
C GLY A 94 19.81 15.88 -7.00
N ALA A 95 18.88 16.16 -6.11
CA ALA A 95 18.88 15.70 -4.72
C ALA A 95 18.06 14.41 -4.53
N ILE A 96 18.16 13.84 -3.34
CA ILE A 96 17.57 12.56 -2.92
C ILE A 96 16.42 12.84 -1.95
N THR A 97 15.23 12.29 -2.20
CA THR A 97 14.11 12.42 -1.28
C THR A 97 14.21 11.41 -0.15
N VAL A 98 13.98 11.86 1.09
CA VAL A 98 13.85 11.02 2.27
C VAL A 98 12.42 11.14 2.81
N PRO A 99 11.54 10.17 2.50
CA PRO A 99 10.18 10.18 2.98
C PRO A 99 10.12 9.96 4.49
N VAL A 100 9.32 10.78 5.18
CA VAL A 100 9.02 10.64 6.61
C VAL A 100 7.51 10.58 6.76
N TYR A 101 7.01 9.57 7.46
CA TYR A 101 5.57 9.50 7.74
C TYR A 101 5.13 10.68 8.61
N GLU A 102 3.97 11.22 8.31
CA GLU A 102 3.37 12.32 9.06
C GLU A 102 3.08 11.98 10.53
N THR A 103 2.94 10.69 10.82
CA THR A 103 2.69 10.13 12.15
C THR A 103 3.96 9.78 12.92
N SER A 104 5.15 10.00 12.33
CA SER A 104 6.43 9.63 12.93
C SER A 104 6.66 10.37 14.25
N SER A 105 7.08 9.63 15.27
CA SER A 105 7.50 10.20 16.56
C SER A 105 8.80 11.00 16.42
N ALA A 106 9.10 11.84 17.41
CA ALA A 106 10.35 12.61 17.45
C ALA A 106 11.60 11.70 17.36
N GLU A 107 11.59 10.53 18.01
CA GLU A 107 12.69 9.57 17.94
C GLU A 107 12.84 8.98 16.53
N GLN A 108 11.73 8.70 15.85
CA GLN A 108 11.76 8.21 14.46
C GLN A 108 12.26 9.29 13.49
N VAL A 109 11.80 10.53 13.66
CA VAL A 109 12.26 11.68 12.87
C VAL A 109 13.76 11.91 13.06
N GLU A 110 14.24 11.90 14.31
CA GLU A 110 15.66 12.00 14.63
C GLU A 110 16.47 10.91 13.94
N TRP A 111 16.01 9.66 14.04
CA TRP A 111 16.68 8.55 13.40
C TRP A 111 16.72 8.66 11.87
N ILE A 112 15.58 8.92 11.24
CA ILE A 112 15.48 8.96 9.78
C ILE A 112 16.30 10.11 9.19
N LEU A 113 16.16 11.33 9.74
CA LEU A 113 16.88 12.49 9.24
C LEU A 113 18.37 12.45 9.59
N GLY A 114 18.72 11.91 10.77
CA GLY A 114 20.10 11.78 11.22
C GLY A 114 20.88 10.70 10.45
N ASP A 115 20.32 9.49 10.35
CA ASP A 115 20.96 8.37 9.64
C ASP A 115 21.10 8.65 8.13
N SER A 116 20.08 9.25 7.52
CA SER A 116 20.17 9.67 6.11
C SER A 116 21.13 10.86 5.90
N GLY A 117 21.47 11.60 6.96
CA GLY A 117 22.22 12.85 6.86
C GLY A 117 21.44 13.91 6.07
N ALA A 118 20.12 14.02 6.32
CA ALA A 118 19.27 14.99 5.64
C ALA A 118 19.71 16.43 5.94
N VAL A 119 19.94 17.22 4.87
CA VAL A 119 20.39 18.61 4.99
C VAL A 119 19.22 19.59 5.05
N ALA A 120 18.04 19.14 4.64
CA ALA A 120 16.82 19.91 4.61
C ALA A 120 15.61 19.04 4.92
N VAL A 121 14.53 19.65 5.42
CA VAL A 121 13.23 18.98 5.59
C VAL A 121 12.08 19.92 5.25
N VAL A 122 11.09 19.39 4.54
CA VAL A 122 9.80 20.05 4.31
C VAL A 122 8.74 19.35 5.14
N THR A 123 8.07 20.11 6.01
CA THR A 123 6.96 19.62 6.85
C THR A 123 5.62 20.14 6.33
N GLU A 124 4.51 19.49 6.66
CA GLU A 124 3.19 19.98 6.26
C GLU A 124 2.66 21.05 7.21
N THR A 125 2.48 20.70 8.49
CA THR A 125 1.75 21.48 9.50
C THR A 125 2.67 21.98 10.63
N ASP A 126 2.14 22.87 11.48
CA ASP A 126 2.83 23.31 12.71
C ASP A 126 3.16 22.13 13.63
N ALA A 127 2.28 21.11 13.70
CA ALA A 127 2.51 19.91 14.50
C ALA A 127 3.73 19.13 14.00
N HIS A 128 3.85 18.92 12.69
CA HIS A 128 5.01 18.23 12.09
C HIS A 128 6.30 19.04 12.28
N ALA A 129 6.22 20.36 12.09
CA ALA A 129 7.37 21.24 12.33
C ALA A 129 7.84 21.19 13.78
N ALA A 130 6.91 21.15 14.75
CA ALA A 130 7.22 21.02 16.16
C ALA A 130 7.93 19.71 16.51
N VAL A 131 7.57 18.59 15.86
CA VAL A 131 8.26 17.29 16.02
C VAL A 131 9.71 17.39 15.55
N VAL A 132 9.96 18.02 14.39
CA VAL A 132 11.32 18.24 13.88
C VAL A 132 12.12 19.13 14.81
N GLU A 133 11.52 20.21 15.34
CA GLU A 133 12.19 21.14 16.25
C GLU A 133 12.61 20.51 17.57
N GLN A 134 11.84 19.56 18.11
CA GLN A 134 12.22 18.80 19.31
C GLN A 134 13.55 18.05 19.17
N VAL A 135 13.94 17.69 17.96
CA VAL A 135 15.15 16.91 17.68
C VAL A 135 16.23 17.71 16.93
N ARG A 136 15.97 18.98 16.64
CA ARG A 136 16.80 19.85 15.80
C ARG A 136 18.26 19.90 16.25
N GLU A 137 18.53 20.04 17.54
CA GLU A 137 19.88 20.11 18.09
C GLU A 137 20.69 18.81 17.88
N ARG A 138 19.99 17.69 17.68
CA ARG A 138 20.60 16.37 17.41
C ARG A 138 20.77 16.06 15.93
N LEU A 139 20.41 17.02 15.04
CA LEU A 139 20.50 16.92 13.59
C LEU A 139 21.45 17.98 13.04
N PRO A 140 22.78 17.85 13.23
CA PRO A 140 23.75 18.86 12.86
C PRO A 140 23.83 19.13 11.36
N GLU A 141 23.48 18.16 10.51
CA GLU A 141 23.48 18.32 9.05
C GLU A 141 22.24 19.07 8.55
N LEU A 142 21.15 19.11 9.31
CA LEU A 142 19.90 19.75 8.93
C LEU A 142 20.04 21.29 8.94
N ARG A 143 20.16 21.90 7.78
CA ARG A 143 20.41 23.34 7.60
C ARG A 143 19.15 24.14 7.26
N GLN A 144 18.20 23.54 6.54
CA GLN A 144 17.01 24.19 6.01
C GLN A 144 15.73 23.48 6.47
N THR A 145 14.72 24.26 6.78
CA THR A 145 13.38 23.76 7.10
C THR A 145 12.32 24.62 6.41
N TRP A 146 11.33 23.99 5.80
CA TRP A 146 10.18 24.66 5.21
C TRP A 146 8.89 24.01 5.69
N GLN A 147 7.79 24.76 5.62
CA GLN A 147 6.48 24.25 6.01
C GLN A 147 5.45 24.57 4.94
N ILE A 148 4.76 23.53 4.44
CA ILE A 148 3.82 23.64 3.32
C ILE A 148 2.70 24.64 3.65
N GLU A 149 2.05 24.46 4.80
CA GLU A 149 0.92 25.32 5.21
C GLU A 149 1.31 26.77 5.55
N ARG A 150 2.61 27.02 5.71
CA ARG A 150 3.16 28.39 5.85
C ARG A 150 3.76 28.93 4.56
N GLY A 151 3.41 28.34 3.40
CA GLY A 151 3.79 28.86 2.10
C GLY A 151 5.18 28.46 1.63
N ALA A 152 5.66 27.25 1.98
CA ALA A 152 6.96 26.73 1.55
C ALA A 152 7.21 26.89 0.04
N LEU A 153 6.24 26.53 -0.80
CA LEU A 153 6.37 26.62 -2.26
C LEU A 153 6.52 28.07 -2.74
N ALA A 154 5.76 28.99 -2.16
CA ALA A 154 5.89 30.42 -2.48
C ALA A 154 7.25 30.98 -2.04
N ALA A 155 7.73 30.60 -0.86
CA ALA A 155 9.05 30.99 -0.36
C ALA A 155 10.17 30.45 -1.25
N LEU A 156 10.09 29.18 -1.68
CA LEU A 156 11.03 28.60 -2.64
C LEU A 156 10.99 29.33 -4.00
N ALA A 157 9.80 29.65 -4.51
CA ALA A 157 9.65 30.39 -5.77
C ALA A 157 10.34 31.78 -5.70
N VAL A 158 10.15 32.48 -4.59
CA VAL A 158 10.81 33.81 -4.39
C VAL A 158 12.32 33.64 -4.27
N ALA A 159 12.80 32.70 -3.48
CA ALA A 159 14.23 32.43 -3.31
C ALA A 159 14.93 32.02 -4.62
N GLY A 160 14.23 31.29 -5.48
CA GLY A 160 14.74 30.78 -6.74
C GLY A 160 14.65 31.74 -7.93
N ALA A 161 14.15 32.97 -7.74
CA ALA A 161 13.85 33.90 -8.85
C ALA A 161 15.06 34.19 -9.77
N ASP A 162 16.26 34.24 -9.22
CA ASP A 162 17.49 34.51 -9.95
C ASP A 162 18.18 33.25 -10.50
N VAL A 163 17.69 32.05 -10.16
CA VAL A 163 18.22 30.77 -10.67
C VAL A 163 17.71 30.53 -12.09
N THR A 164 18.63 30.29 -13.02
CA THR A 164 18.28 30.13 -14.45
C THR A 164 17.75 28.71 -14.74
N GLU A 165 17.00 28.57 -15.85
CA GLU A 165 16.60 27.24 -16.36
C GLU A 165 17.82 26.37 -16.72
N ALA A 166 18.90 26.99 -17.21
CA ALA A 166 20.14 26.27 -17.51
C ALA A 166 20.75 25.64 -16.27
N THR A 167 20.70 26.33 -15.12
CA THR A 167 21.15 25.77 -13.83
C THR A 167 20.32 24.57 -13.40
N VAL A 168 18.99 24.61 -13.55
CA VAL A 168 18.12 23.44 -13.26
C VAL A 168 18.48 22.29 -14.19
N THR A 169 18.67 22.57 -15.49
CA THR A 169 19.05 21.55 -16.48
C THR A 169 20.39 20.89 -16.14
N GLU A 170 21.39 21.68 -15.73
CA GLU A 170 22.68 21.17 -15.27
C GLU A 170 22.51 20.26 -14.05
N ARG A 171 21.78 20.71 -13.02
CA ARG A 171 21.57 19.96 -11.78
C ARG A 171 20.85 18.63 -11.99
N ARG A 172 19.76 18.63 -12.76
CA ARG A 172 18.97 17.44 -13.02
C ARG A 172 19.67 16.40 -13.92
N SER A 173 20.69 16.82 -14.68
CA SER A 173 21.47 15.92 -15.54
C SER A 173 22.60 15.20 -14.80
N VAL A 174 22.88 15.56 -13.54
CA VAL A 174 23.91 14.88 -12.73
C VAL A 174 23.50 13.47 -12.32
N PRO A 175 22.28 13.21 -11.77
CA PRO A 175 21.85 11.85 -11.46
C PRO A 175 21.57 11.05 -12.74
N THR A 176 21.97 9.79 -12.70
CA THR A 176 21.70 8.79 -13.75
C THR A 176 20.76 7.71 -13.21
N ALA A 177 20.44 6.70 -14.02
CA ALA A 177 19.65 5.55 -13.59
C ALA A 177 20.22 4.85 -12.34
N ASP A 178 21.55 4.81 -12.19
CA ASP A 178 22.21 4.17 -11.05
C ASP A 178 22.29 5.05 -9.80
N SER A 179 21.95 6.34 -9.91
CA SER A 179 21.94 7.26 -8.78
C SER A 179 20.73 7.00 -7.87
N ILE A 180 20.93 7.19 -6.56
CA ILE A 180 19.86 7.05 -5.57
C ILE A 180 18.82 8.15 -5.78
N ALA A 181 17.56 7.77 -5.97
CA ALA A 181 16.42 8.69 -6.06
C ALA A 181 15.82 8.95 -4.68
N THR A 182 15.82 7.93 -3.82
CA THR A 182 15.18 8.02 -2.50
C THR A 182 15.77 6.99 -1.53
N ILE A 183 15.72 7.33 -0.24
CA ILE A 183 16.03 6.41 0.86
C ILE A 183 14.75 6.22 1.67
N VAL A 184 14.10 5.06 1.50
CA VAL A 184 12.83 4.75 2.18
C VAL A 184 13.10 3.91 3.43
N TYR A 185 12.75 4.43 4.59
CA TYR A 185 12.96 3.72 5.86
C TYR A 185 11.84 2.73 6.13
N THR A 186 12.20 1.44 6.26
CA THR A 186 11.26 0.37 6.57
C THR A 186 11.33 0.04 8.06
N SER A 187 10.16 -0.03 8.70
CA SER A 187 10.05 -0.57 10.05
C SER A 187 10.21 -2.10 9.99
N GLY A 188 11.43 -2.60 10.18
CA GLY A 188 11.63 -4.03 10.40
C GLY A 188 10.85 -4.50 11.62
N THR A 189 10.47 -5.78 11.66
CA THR A 189 9.80 -6.41 12.81
C THR A 189 10.68 -6.43 14.08
N THR A 190 11.97 -6.15 13.92
CA THR A 190 12.96 -6.14 15.01
C THR A 190 14.00 -5.05 14.77
N GLY A 191 14.07 -4.04 15.65
CA GLY A 191 15.11 -3.03 15.64
C GLY A 191 14.71 -1.67 15.02
N ARG A 192 15.72 -0.81 14.82
CA ARG A 192 15.54 0.51 14.18
C ARG A 192 15.21 0.35 12.69
N PRO A 193 14.41 1.25 12.11
CA PRO A 193 14.13 1.26 10.66
C PRO A 193 15.41 1.30 9.84
N LYS A 194 15.44 0.52 8.74
CA LYS A 194 16.55 0.49 7.79
C LYS A 194 16.21 1.31 6.56
N GLY A 195 17.12 2.13 6.08
CA GLY A 195 16.94 2.93 4.86
C GLY A 195 17.19 2.09 3.60
N CYS A 196 16.16 1.80 2.82
CA CYS A 196 16.30 1.15 1.52
C CYS A 196 16.76 2.15 0.47
N GLN A 197 17.90 1.90 -0.18
CA GLN A 197 18.41 2.73 -1.28
C GLN A 197 17.74 2.33 -2.58
N LEU A 198 16.85 3.16 -3.09
CA LEU A 198 16.18 2.97 -4.36
C LEU A 198 16.73 3.96 -5.39
N THR A 199 17.20 3.44 -6.51
CA THR A 199 17.75 4.27 -7.60
C THR A 199 16.65 4.77 -8.53
N HIS A 200 16.95 5.78 -9.35
CA HIS A 200 16.09 6.20 -10.44
C HIS A 200 15.78 5.03 -11.40
N GLY A 201 16.79 4.21 -11.68
CA GLY A 201 16.67 3.05 -12.55
C GLY A 201 15.77 1.95 -11.98
N ASN A 202 15.77 1.74 -10.66
CA ASN A 202 14.86 0.78 -10.04
C ASN A 202 13.39 1.12 -10.34
N PHE A 203 12.98 2.38 -10.12
CA PHE A 203 11.61 2.85 -10.41
C PHE A 203 11.30 2.85 -11.91
N LEU A 204 12.21 3.33 -12.75
CA LEU A 204 12.00 3.34 -14.21
C LEU A 204 11.84 1.93 -14.76
N ALA A 205 12.62 0.97 -14.26
CA ALA A 205 12.52 -0.43 -14.68
C ALA A 205 11.20 -1.05 -14.26
N GLU A 206 10.82 -0.90 -12.97
CA GLU A 206 9.57 -1.44 -12.47
C GLU A 206 8.39 -0.86 -13.23
N LEU A 207 8.23 0.45 -13.16
CA LEU A 207 7.01 1.12 -13.62
C LEU A 207 6.94 1.24 -15.13
N GLY A 208 8.07 1.28 -15.82
CA GLY A 208 8.11 1.15 -17.28
C GLY A 208 7.57 -0.20 -17.74
N ASN A 209 7.92 -1.29 -17.05
CA ASN A 209 7.41 -2.62 -17.34
C ASN A 209 5.96 -2.83 -16.88
N VAL A 210 5.55 -2.26 -15.72
CA VAL A 210 4.16 -2.29 -15.25
C VAL A 210 3.24 -1.57 -16.22
N THR A 211 3.57 -0.34 -16.60
CA THR A 211 2.73 0.46 -17.51
C THR A 211 2.66 -0.15 -18.92
N ALA A 212 3.75 -0.75 -19.40
CA ALA A 212 3.75 -1.49 -20.67
C ALA A 212 2.89 -2.77 -20.60
N ARG A 213 2.94 -3.53 -19.50
CA ARG A 213 2.15 -4.77 -19.31
C ARG A 213 0.66 -4.48 -19.11
N LEU A 214 0.35 -3.34 -18.49
CA LEU A 214 -1.02 -2.88 -18.19
C LEU A 214 -1.44 -1.71 -19.10
N GLU A 215 -0.88 -1.59 -20.30
CA GLU A 215 -1.12 -0.47 -21.22
C GLU A 215 -2.60 -0.07 -21.34
N PRO A 216 -3.58 -0.98 -21.44
CA PRO A 216 -4.99 -0.61 -21.52
C PRO A 216 -5.52 0.17 -20.32
N LEU A 217 -4.84 0.10 -19.16
CA LEU A 217 -5.20 0.82 -17.93
C LEU A 217 -4.45 2.16 -17.78
N PHE A 218 -3.38 2.36 -18.55
CA PHE A 218 -2.48 3.53 -18.49
C PHE A 218 -2.45 4.31 -19.81
N ARG A 219 -3.62 4.79 -20.27
CA ARG A 219 -3.75 5.55 -21.51
C ARG A 219 -3.53 7.03 -21.29
N THR A 220 -2.51 7.58 -21.98
CA THR A 220 -2.17 9.00 -21.92
C THR A 220 -3.37 9.91 -22.14
N GLY A 221 -3.62 10.83 -21.22
CA GLY A 221 -4.73 11.79 -21.27
C GLY A 221 -6.14 11.23 -21.06
N GLU A 222 -6.32 9.90 -21.00
CA GLU A 222 -7.63 9.26 -20.81
C GLU A 222 -7.76 8.65 -19.42
N SER A 223 -6.69 8.02 -18.92
CA SER A 223 -6.68 7.35 -17.63
C SER A 223 -6.48 8.33 -16.47
N SER A 224 -6.96 7.94 -15.30
CA SER A 224 -6.82 8.74 -14.10
C SER A 224 -6.79 7.86 -12.84
N VAL A 225 -6.01 8.29 -11.85
CA VAL A 225 -5.84 7.63 -10.54
C VAL A 225 -6.10 8.66 -9.44
N LEU A 226 -6.82 8.25 -8.40
CA LEU A 226 -6.95 9.00 -7.16
C LEU A 226 -6.04 8.37 -6.10
N LEU A 227 -5.00 9.09 -5.70
CA LEU A 227 -4.00 8.63 -4.76
C LEU A 227 -4.38 9.02 -3.34
N PHE A 228 -4.56 8.03 -2.48
CA PHE A 228 -4.85 8.17 -1.06
C PHE A 228 -3.91 7.32 -0.18
N LEU A 229 -2.97 6.59 -0.80
CA LEU A 229 -1.93 5.86 -0.08
C LEU A 229 -0.84 6.83 0.37
N PRO A 230 -0.21 6.62 1.54
CA PRO A 230 0.88 7.47 2.00
C PRO A 230 2.02 7.53 0.98
N LEU A 231 2.42 8.75 0.59
CA LEU A 231 3.57 8.97 -0.28
C LEU A 231 4.90 8.69 0.44
N ALA A 232 4.89 8.65 1.77
CA ALA A 232 6.01 8.14 2.56
C ALA A 232 6.24 6.63 2.38
N HIS A 233 5.24 5.88 1.90
CA HIS A 233 5.36 4.47 1.56
C HIS A 233 5.59 4.28 0.06
N VAL A 234 6.46 3.34 -0.30
CA VAL A 234 6.82 3.06 -1.69
C VAL A 234 5.59 2.79 -2.58
N LEU A 235 4.54 2.14 -2.05
CA LEU A 235 3.30 1.87 -2.81
C LEU A 235 2.56 3.15 -3.23
N GLY A 236 2.60 4.22 -2.42
CA GLY A 236 2.07 5.53 -2.81
C GLY A 236 2.93 6.17 -3.92
N ARG A 237 4.25 6.08 -3.77
CA ARG A 237 5.20 6.67 -4.72
C ARG A 237 5.14 6.04 -6.11
N ILE A 238 4.96 4.73 -6.20
CA ILE A 238 4.80 4.09 -7.52
C ILE A 238 3.58 4.61 -8.28
N ALA A 239 2.51 5.05 -7.59
CA ALA A 239 1.35 5.62 -8.25
C ALA A 239 1.66 6.96 -8.92
N GLU A 240 2.39 7.86 -8.23
CA GLU A 240 2.78 9.16 -8.80
C GLU A 240 3.78 9.01 -9.95
N ILE A 241 4.77 8.12 -9.81
CA ILE A 241 5.78 7.90 -10.85
C ILE A 241 5.17 7.21 -12.07
N ALA A 242 4.29 6.19 -11.87
CA ALA A 242 3.57 5.54 -12.96
C ALA A 242 2.67 6.54 -13.73
N ALA A 243 2.03 7.47 -13.00
CA ALA A 243 1.24 8.54 -13.60
C ALA A 243 2.10 9.51 -14.44
N ALA A 244 3.38 9.66 -14.11
CA ALA A 244 4.31 10.45 -14.91
C ALA A 244 4.89 9.68 -16.10
N ILE A 245 5.13 8.37 -15.98
CA ILE A 245 5.61 7.52 -17.09
C ILE A 245 4.58 7.43 -18.22
N ALA A 246 3.32 7.18 -17.86
CA ALA A 246 2.21 7.20 -18.81
C ALA A 246 1.33 8.40 -18.47
N PRO A 247 1.59 9.62 -19.04
CA PRO A 247 1.00 10.86 -18.55
C PRO A 247 -0.51 10.77 -18.42
N ILE A 248 -0.95 10.34 -17.23
CA ILE A 248 -2.32 10.17 -16.80
C ILE A 248 -2.63 11.12 -15.65
N LYS A 249 -3.92 11.39 -15.44
CA LYS A 249 -4.33 12.36 -14.43
C LYS A 249 -4.27 11.76 -13.01
N LEU A 250 -3.52 12.40 -12.12
CA LEU A 250 -3.38 12.06 -10.71
C LEU A 250 -4.09 13.09 -9.83
N GLY A 251 -5.00 12.65 -8.97
CA GLY A 251 -5.56 13.44 -7.87
C GLY A 251 -5.10 12.89 -6.52
N HIS A 252 -5.14 13.71 -5.46
CA HIS A 252 -4.69 13.33 -4.13
C HIS A 252 -5.81 13.46 -3.10
N VAL A 253 -5.81 12.55 -2.12
CA VAL A 253 -6.69 12.59 -0.93
C VAL A 253 -5.84 12.35 0.31
N SER A 254 -5.87 13.31 1.24
CA SER A 254 -5.05 13.28 2.44
C SER A 254 -5.63 12.41 3.56
N ASP A 255 -6.96 12.26 3.63
CA ASP A 255 -7.63 11.48 4.66
C ASP A 255 -8.37 10.28 4.06
N ILE A 256 -8.03 9.08 4.53
CA ILE A 256 -8.67 7.83 4.08
C ILE A 256 -10.18 7.79 4.37
N LYS A 257 -10.67 8.60 5.31
CA LYS A 257 -12.09 8.69 5.62
C LYS A 257 -12.89 9.31 4.48
N ASP A 258 -12.27 10.21 3.72
CA ASP A 258 -12.89 10.93 2.61
C ASP A 258 -12.84 10.14 1.28
N VAL A 259 -12.06 9.07 1.21
CA VAL A 259 -11.78 8.33 -0.04
C VAL A 259 -13.06 7.95 -0.79
N THR A 260 -14.10 7.47 -0.12
CA THR A 260 -15.34 7.05 -0.81
C THR A 260 -16.05 8.23 -1.47
N ALA A 261 -16.12 9.40 -0.80
CA ALA A 261 -16.71 10.62 -1.36
C ALA A 261 -15.86 11.16 -2.51
N GLU A 262 -14.54 11.10 -2.35
CA GLU A 262 -13.61 11.58 -3.36
C GLU A 262 -13.52 10.67 -4.59
N LEU A 263 -13.65 9.36 -4.45
CA LEU A 263 -13.80 8.44 -5.58
C LEU A 263 -15.05 8.77 -6.41
N ALA A 264 -16.16 9.12 -5.74
CA ALA A 264 -17.40 9.51 -6.42
C ALA A 264 -17.28 10.85 -7.16
N SER A 265 -16.51 11.82 -6.61
CA SER A 265 -16.33 13.16 -7.20
C SER A 265 -15.26 13.17 -8.30
N PHE A 266 -14.11 12.55 -8.08
CA PHE A 266 -12.98 12.49 -9.04
C PHE A 266 -13.24 11.52 -10.19
N ARG A 267 -13.90 10.38 -9.92
CA ARG A 267 -14.25 9.33 -10.87
C ARG A 267 -13.02 8.76 -11.61
N PRO A 268 -12.08 8.13 -10.88
CA PRO A 268 -10.88 7.57 -11.49
C PRO A 268 -11.22 6.42 -12.46
N THR A 269 -10.31 6.12 -13.38
CA THR A 269 -10.41 4.96 -14.28
C THR A 269 -9.70 3.74 -13.75
N LEU A 270 -8.75 3.94 -12.83
CA LEU A 270 -7.98 2.91 -12.13
C LEU A 270 -7.87 3.29 -10.66
N ILE A 271 -8.01 2.30 -9.77
CA ILE A 271 -7.83 2.49 -8.33
C ILE A 271 -6.57 1.73 -7.91
N LEU A 272 -5.66 2.39 -7.18
CA LEU A 272 -4.57 1.74 -6.47
C LEU A 272 -4.88 1.79 -4.97
N GLY A 273 -4.89 0.64 -4.31
CA GLY A 273 -5.25 0.57 -2.90
C GLY A 273 -4.65 -0.63 -2.17
N VAL A 274 -5.00 -0.73 -0.90
CA VAL A 274 -4.72 -1.90 -0.07
C VAL A 274 -6.01 -2.69 0.16
N PRO A 275 -5.97 -3.99 0.50
CA PRO A 275 -7.14 -4.84 0.67
C PRO A 275 -8.22 -4.24 1.58
N ARG A 276 -7.81 -3.57 2.67
CA ARG A 276 -8.73 -2.94 3.64
C ARG A 276 -9.72 -1.96 3.00
N VAL A 277 -9.33 -1.27 1.94
CA VAL A 277 -10.22 -0.35 1.21
C VAL A 277 -11.37 -1.13 0.55
N PHE A 278 -11.06 -2.23 -0.11
CA PHE A 278 -12.04 -3.07 -0.78
C PHE A 278 -12.95 -3.82 0.23
N GLU A 279 -12.38 -4.29 1.33
CA GLU A 279 -13.12 -4.86 2.45
C GLU A 279 -14.12 -3.84 3.03
N LYS A 280 -13.67 -2.61 3.27
CA LYS A 280 -14.52 -1.54 3.82
C LYS A 280 -15.67 -1.19 2.86
N VAL A 281 -15.42 -1.11 1.56
CA VAL A 281 -16.48 -0.87 0.56
C VAL A 281 -17.51 -2.01 0.56
N TYR A 282 -17.06 -3.27 0.55
CA TYR A 282 -17.94 -4.43 0.61
C TYR A 282 -18.79 -4.44 1.90
N ASN A 283 -18.14 -4.30 3.05
CA ASN A 283 -18.77 -4.39 4.36
C ASN A 283 -19.76 -3.23 4.59
N THR A 284 -19.42 -2.01 4.18
CA THR A 284 -20.30 -0.84 4.26
C THR A 284 -21.57 -1.03 3.40
N ALA A 285 -21.39 -1.55 2.19
CA ALA A 285 -22.53 -1.80 1.30
C ALA A 285 -23.44 -2.91 1.84
N ARG A 286 -22.87 -3.98 2.40
CA ARG A 286 -23.62 -5.07 3.04
C ARG A 286 -24.39 -4.57 4.26
N ALA A 287 -23.75 -3.80 5.14
CA ALA A 287 -24.38 -3.24 6.33
C ALA A 287 -25.55 -2.31 5.97
N LYS A 288 -25.36 -1.46 4.94
CA LYS A 288 -26.44 -0.62 4.42
C LYS A 288 -27.62 -1.45 3.90
N ALA A 289 -27.34 -2.49 3.12
CA ALA A 289 -28.39 -3.40 2.63
C ALA A 289 -29.14 -4.11 3.77
N GLN A 290 -28.43 -4.51 4.83
CA GLN A 290 -29.06 -5.09 6.03
C GLN A 290 -29.98 -4.09 6.72
N ALA A 291 -29.53 -2.85 6.89
CA ALA A 291 -30.35 -1.77 7.46
C ALA A 291 -31.63 -1.51 6.68
N ASP A 292 -31.54 -1.56 5.35
CA ASP A 292 -32.69 -1.38 4.45
C ASP A 292 -33.58 -2.63 4.36
N GLY A 293 -33.36 -3.67 5.17
CA GLY A 293 -34.11 -4.95 5.11
C GLY A 293 -33.78 -5.81 3.88
N LYS A 294 -32.70 -5.47 3.13
CA LYS A 294 -32.31 -6.10 1.87
C LYS A 294 -31.06 -6.98 2.01
N GLY A 295 -30.62 -7.30 3.24
CA GLY A 295 -29.40 -8.07 3.51
C GLY A 295 -29.35 -9.40 2.75
N LYS A 296 -30.46 -10.18 2.78
CA LYS A 296 -30.55 -11.45 2.03
C LYS A 296 -30.44 -11.27 0.50
N ILE A 297 -30.85 -10.14 -0.03
CA ILE A 297 -30.69 -9.83 -1.46
C ILE A 297 -29.22 -9.56 -1.77
N PHE A 298 -28.54 -8.79 -0.91
CA PHE A 298 -27.11 -8.52 -1.04
C PHE A 298 -26.30 -9.81 -0.97
N ASP A 299 -26.54 -10.66 0.03
CA ASP A 299 -25.81 -11.93 0.21
C ASP A 299 -25.98 -12.84 -1.02
N ARG A 300 -27.22 -13.00 -1.53
CA ARG A 300 -27.48 -13.74 -2.77
C ARG A 300 -26.82 -13.14 -4.01
N ALA A 301 -26.73 -11.81 -4.07
CA ALA A 301 -26.02 -11.11 -5.13
C ALA A 301 -24.51 -11.40 -5.04
N ALA A 302 -23.92 -11.33 -3.83
CA ALA A 302 -22.53 -11.63 -3.60
C ALA A 302 -22.18 -13.08 -3.99
N ASP A 303 -22.97 -14.07 -3.56
CA ASP A 303 -22.80 -15.47 -3.94
C ASP A 303 -22.89 -15.66 -5.47
N THR A 304 -23.82 -14.94 -6.12
CA THR A 304 -23.97 -15.00 -7.57
C THR A 304 -22.75 -14.40 -8.30
N ALA A 305 -22.20 -13.29 -7.80
CA ALA A 305 -20.99 -12.68 -8.35
C ALA A 305 -19.79 -13.62 -8.23
N ILE A 306 -19.59 -14.22 -7.05
CA ILE A 306 -18.51 -15.20 -6.80
C ILE A 306 -18.67 -16.42 -7.73
N ALA A 307 -19.86 -16.99 -7.80
CA ALA A 307 -20.13 -18.13 -8.66
C ALA A 307 -19.91 -17.79 -10.16
N TYR A 308 -20.33 -16.60 -10.58
CA TYR A 308 -20.11 -16.12 -11.95
C TYR A 308 -18.62 -15.97 -12.25
N SER A 309 -17.86 -15.34 -11.34
CA SER A 309 -16.41 -15.19 -11.50
C SER A 309 -15.69 -16.55 -11.56
N ARG A 310 -16.02 -17.50 -10.69
CA ARG A 310 -15.44 -18.85 -10.72
C ARG A 310 -15.79 -19.61 -12.02
N ALA A 311 -16.99 -19.42 -12.53
CA ALA A 311 -17.38 -20.02 -13.81
C ALA A 311 -16.59 -19.49 -15.00
N LEU A 312 -16.10 -18.23 -14.96
CA LEU A 312 -15.22 -17.68 -15.99
C LEU A 312 -13.90 -18.47 -16.09
N ASP A 313 -13.36 -18.93 -14.97
CA ASP A 313 -12.13 -19.74 -14.91
C ASP A 313 -12.34 -21.16 -15.46
N GLN A 314 -13.60 -21.60 -15.56
CA GLN A 314 -14.01 -22.94 -16.00
C GLN A 314 -14.62 -22.94 -17.42
N GLY A 315 -14.34 -21.92 -18.23
CA GLY A 315 -14.82 -21.81 -19.61
C GLY A 315 -16.15 -21.06 -19.79
N GLY A 316 -16.69 -20.46 -18.71
CA GLY A 316 -17.82 -19.54 -18.78
C GLY A 316 -19.05 -19.96 -18.01
N ALA A 317 -19.95 -19.01 -17.79
CA ALA A 317 -21.15 -19.21 -17.01
C ALA A 317 -22.31 -19.75 -17.87
N GLY A 318 -23.07 -20.71 -17.35
CA GLY A 318 -24.29 -21.23 -17.96
C GLY A 318 -25.42 -20.17 -18.00
N LEU A 319 -26.42 -20.35 -18.89
CA LEU A 319 -27.49 -19.38 -19.14
C LEU A 319 -28.23 -18.94 -17.85
N GLY A 320 -28.57 -19.87 -16.95
CA GLY A 320 -29.25 -19.55 -15.70
C GLY A 320 -28.46 -18.63 -14.78
N LEU A 321 -27.13 -18.84 -14.70
CA LEU A 321 -26.22 -18.01 -13.91
C LEU A 321 -26.05 -16.61 -14.56
N ARG A 322 -25.96 -16.55 -15.90
CA ARG A 322 -25.91 -15.29 -16.65
C ARG A 322 -27.15 -14.43 -16.44
N LEU A 323 -28.35 -15.01 -16.51
CA LEU A 323 -29.61 -14.28 -16.28
C LEU A 323 -29.71 -13.74 -14.84
N ARG A 324 -29.34 -14.56 -13.86
CA ARG A 324 -29.33 -14.16 -12.44
C ARG A 324 -28.29 -13.07 -12.19
N HIS A 325 -27.11 -13.19 -12.78
CA HIS A 325 -26.07 -12.16 -12.72
C HIS A 325 -26.54 -10.83 -13.30
N ALA A 326 -27.18 -10.84 -14.48
CA ALA A 326 -27.73 -9.63 -15.12
C ALA A 326 -28.83 -8.97 -14.29
N LEU A 327 -29.66 -9.75 -13.57
CA LEU A 327 -30.64 -9.22 -12.63
C LEU A 327 -29.96 -8.50 -11.48
N PHE A 328 -28.96 -9.11 -10.84
CA PHE A 328 -28.22 -8.49 -9.73
C PHE A 328 -27.32 -7.35 -10.18
N ASP A 329 -26.92 -7.30 -11.45
CA ASP A 329 -26.19 -6.15 -11.99
C ASP A 329 -27.03 -4.86 -11.87
N LYS A 330 -28.29 -4.90 -12.26
CA LYS A 330 -29.21 -3.76 -12.14
C LYS A 330 -29.56 -3.41 -10.69
N LEU A 331 -29.69 -4.42 -9.82
CA LEU A 331 -30.17 -4.21 -8.45
C LEU A 331 -29.06 -3.81 -7.47
N VAL A 332 -27.84 -4.36 -7.65
CA VAL A 332 -26.75 -4.29 -6.66
C VAL A 332 -25.43 -3.84 -7.29
N TYR A 333 -24.92 -4.53 -8.33
CA TYR A 333 -23.52 -4.33 -8.78
C TYR A 333 -23.27 -2.96 -9.38
N SER A 334 -24.22 -2.42 -10.16
CA SER A 334 -24.13 -1.06 -10.70
C SER A 334 -23.96 0.02 -9.61
N LYS A 335 -24.60 -0.17 -8.45
CA LYS A 335 -24.49 0.76 -7.32
C LYS A 335 -23.12 0.64 -6.63
N LEU A 336 -22.59 -0.59 -6.53
CA LEU A 336 -21.25 -0.81 -5.97
C LEU A 336 -20.17 -0.20 -6.86
N ARG A 337 -20.27 -0.40 -8.19
CA ARG A 337 -19.36 0.25 -9.13
C ARG A 337 -19.48 1.79 -9.08
N ALA A 338 -20.67 2.31 -8.90
CA ALA A 338 -20.88 3.77 -8.75
C ALA A 338 -20.20 4.31 -7.47
N ALA A 339 -20.19 3.55 -6.37
CA ALA A 339 -19.48 3.93 -5.14
C ALA A 339 -17.95 3.95 -5.33
N LEU A 340 -17.43 3.21 -6.30
CA LEU A 340 -16.02 3.21 -6.73
C LEU A 340 -15.75 4.25 -7.84
N GLY A 341 -16.62 5.25 -8.01
CA GLY A 341 -16.50 6.32 -9.02
C GLY A 341 -17.16 6.02 -10.37
N GLY A 342 -17.60 4.78 -10.63
CA GLY A 342 -18.39 4.37 -11.79
C GLY A 342 -17.66 4.30 -13.13
N ARG A 343 -16.37 4.66 -13.21
CA ARG A 343 -15.54 4.58 -14.41
C ARG A 343 -14.46 3.50 -14.32
N ALA A 344 -13.95 3.23 -13.13
CA ALA A 344 -12.94 2.22 -12.92
C ALA A 344 -13.49 0.82 -13.18
N THR A 345 -12.79 0.05 -13.98
CA THR A 345 -13.05 -1.37 -14.25
C THR A 345 -12.04 -2.28 -13.55
N HIS A 346 -10.91 -1.72 -13.18
CA HIS A 346 -9.81 -2.43 -12.53
C HIS A 346 -9.30 -1.65 -11.32
N ALA A 347 -8.75 -2.41 -10.38
CA ALA A 347 -7.90 -1.87 -9.33
C ALA A 347 -6.62 -2.69 -9.24
N ILE A 348 -5.57 -2.08 -8.68
CA ILE A 348 -4.35 -2.77 -8.25
C ILE A 348 -4.36 -2.77 -6.72
N SER A 349 -4.15 -3.95 -6.12
CA SER A 349 -4.10 -4.13 -4.66
C SER A 349 -2.78 -4.74 -4.26
N GLY A 350 -2.14 -4.18 -3.22
CA GLY A 350 -0.87 -4.67 -2.70
C GLY A 350 -0.72 -4.43 -1.20
N GLY A 351 0.42 -4.87 -0.65
CA GLY A 351 0.79 -4.68 0.75
C GLY A 351 0.24 -5.72 1.73
N ALA A 352 -0.87 -6.39 1.39
CA ALA A 352 -1.47 -7.52 2.10
C ALA A 352 -2.34 -8.35 1.14
N PRO A 353 -2.72 -9.60 1.46
CA PRO A 353 -3.64 -10.40 0.64
C PRO A 353 -5.06 -9.82 0.64
N LEU A 354 -5.73 -9.81 -0.53
CA LEU A 354 -7.14 -9.45 -0.64
C LEU A 354 -8.08 -10.58 -0.21
N GLY A 355 -7.62 -11.80 -0.36
CA GLY A 355 -8.42 -13.00 -0.15
C GLY A 355 -9.28 -13.40 -1.37
N GLU A 356 -9.28 -14.70 -1.65
CA GLU A 356 -9.91 -15.27 -2.85
C GLU A 356 -11.40 -14.90 -2.98
N ARG A 357 -12.13 -14.89 -1.86
CA ARG A 357 -13.57 -14.59 -1.84
C ARG A 357 -13.86 -13.17 -2.36
N LEU A 358 -13.12 -12.17 -1.88
CA LEU A 358 -13.30 -10.78 -2.33
C LEU A 358 -12.77 -10.57 -3.75
N GLY A 359 -11.66 -11.22 -4.11
CA GLY A 359 -11.17 -11.20 -5.50
C GLY A 359 -12.22 -11.70 -6.49
N HIS A 360 -12.83 -12.85 -6.22
CA HIS A 360 -13.94 -13.37 -7.04
C HIS A 360 -15.18 -12.49 -7.00
N PHE A 361 -15.54 -11.93 -5.84
CA PHE A 361 -16.66 -11.02 -5.71
C PHE A 361 -16.48 -9.79 -6.61
N TYR A 362 -15.34 -9.11 -6.50
CA TYR A 362 -15.07 -7.90 -7.27
C TYR A 362 -15.00 -8.18 -8.77
N ARG A 363 -14.29 -9.23 -9.20
CA ARG A 363 -14.29 -9.63 -10.61
C ARG A 363 -15.70 -9.98 -11.10
N GLY A 364 -16.49 -10.63 -10.24
CA GLY A 364 -17.87 -11.01 -10.54
C GLY A 364 -18.83 -9.83 -10.70
N ILE A 365 -18.57 -8.70 -10.06
CA ILE A 365 -19.37 -7.47 -10.26
C ILE A 365 -18.87 -6.61 -11.42
N GLY A 366 -17.88 -7.08 -12.19
CA GLY A 366 -17.31 -6.33 -13.32
C GLY A 366 -16.29 -5.27 -12.92
N PHE A 367 -15.63 -5.45 -11.77
CA PHE A 367 -14.54 -4.61 -11.27
C PHE A 367 -13.41 -5.54 -10.80
N THR A 368 -12.38 -5.72 -11.62
CA THR A 368 -11.32 -6.69 -11.33
C THR A 368 -10.24 -6.07 -10.44
N VAL A 369 -9.95 -6.69 -9.31
CA VAL A 369 -8.82 -6.31 -8.45
C VAL A 369 -7.62 -7.20 -8.81
N LEU A 370 -6.57 -6.57 -9.31
CA LEU A 370 -5.30 -7.22 -9.65
C LEU A 370 -4.39 -7.17 -8.43
N GLU A 371 -4.15 -8.31 -7.82
CA GLU A 371 -3.22 -8.39 -6.69
C GLU A 371 -1.77 -8.34 -7.18
N GLY A 372 -0.93 -7.61 -6.42
CA GLY A 372 0.50 -7.54 -6.64
C GLY A 372 1.28 -7.78 -5.35
N TYR A 373 2.50 -8.28 -5.49
CA TYR A 373 3.41 -8.59 -4.40
C TYR A 373 4.78 -7.97 -4.62
N GLY A 374 5.33 -7.47 -3.53
CA GLY A 374 6.68 -6.97 -3.43
C GLY A 374 6.91 -6.25 -2.09
N LEU A 375 8.08 -5.70 -1.96
CA LEU A 375 8.59 -5.07 -0.74
C LEU A 375 9.16 -3.69 -1.07
N THR A 376 9.51 -2.91 -0.06
CA THR A 376 10.23 -1.64 -0.27
C THR A 376 11.55 -1.89 -0.99
N GLU A 377 12.21 -2.97 -0.65
CA GLU A 377 13.47 -3.45 -1.26
C GLU A 377 13.34 -3.81 -2.75
N THR A 378 12.12 -3.87 -3.27
CA THR A 378 11.85 -4.14 -4.69
C THR A 378 10.99 -3.06 -5.35
N CYS A 379 11.09 -1.83 -4.89
CA CYS A 379 10.33 -0.66 -5.35
C CYS A 379 8.80 -0.77 -5.22
N ALA A 380 8.25 -1.79 -4.69
CA ALA A 380 6.91 -2.22 -4.38
C ALA A 380 6.55 -3.53 -5.08
N ALA A 381 6.32 -3.58 -6.40
CA ALA A 381 5.84 -4.78 -7.06
C ALA A 381 6.94 -5.54 -7.80
N THR A 382 7.06 -6.85 -7.54
CA THR A 382 7.89 -7.76 -8.35
C THR A 382 7.03 -8.83 -9.03
N ALA A 383 5.84 -9.08 -8.53
CA ALA A 383 4.82 -9.90 -9.19
C ALA A 383 3.47 -9.19 -9.14
N PHE A 384 2.67 -9.35 -10.17
CA PHE A 384 1.28 -8.87 -10.18
C PHE A 384 0.43 -9.67 -11.17
N ASN A 385 -0.88 -9.69 -10.91
CA ASN A 385 -1.83 -10.33 -11.81
C ASN A 385 -1.96 -9.55 -13.12
N PRO A 386 -1.80 -10.20 -14.28
CA PRO A 386 -2.04 -9.57 -15.58
C PRO A 386 -3.53 -9.26 -15.75
N HIS A 387 -3.85 -8.13 -16.43
CA HIS A 387 -5.23 -7.70 -16.61
C HIS A 387 -6.05 -8.62 -17.53
N ASP A 388 -5.40 -9.28 -18.46
CA ASP A 388 -5.98 -10.17 -19.47
C ASP A 388 -6.20 -11.61 -18.97
N LYS A 389 -5.42 -12.06 -17.99
CA LYS A 389 -5.51 -13.43 -17.42
C LYS A 389 -5.26 -13.41 -15.90
N PRO A 390 -6.08 -12.71 -15.11
CA PRO A 390 -5.88 -12.69 -13.66
C PRO A 390 -6.24 -14.05 -13.06
N LYS A 391 -5.37 -14.56 -12.17
CA LYS A 391 -5.61 -15.79 -11.39
C LYS A 391 -5.87 -15.42 -9.94
N ILE A 392 -7.15 -15.41 -9.57
CA ILE A 392 -7.58 -15.05 -8.22
C ILE A 392 -6.99 -16.02 -7.19
N GLY A 393 -6.54 -15.49 -6.05
CA GLY A 393 -5.86 -16.26 -4.99
C GLY A 393 -4.34 -16.36 -5.20
N THR A 394 -3.80 -15.70 -6.22
CA THR A 394 -2.35 -15.55 -6.44
C THR A 394 -1.98 -14.07 -6.50
N VAL A 395 -0.72 -13.77 -6.29
CA VAL A 395 -0.16 -12.44 -6.49
C VAL A 395 0.35 -12.21 -7.93
N GLY A 396 -0.01 -13.13 -8.84
CA GLY A 396 0.29 -13.03 -10.26
C GLY A 396 1.66 -13.55 -10.67
N GLN A 397 2.08 -13.13 -11.85
CA GLN A 397 3.35 -13.54 -12.48
C GLN A 397 4.45 -12.52 -12.18
N PRO A 398 5.74 -12.90 -12.27
CA PRO A 398 6.84 -11.94 -12.19
C PRO A 398 6.65 -10.76 -13.12
N LEU A 399 7.07 -9.59 -12.67
CA LEU A 399 7.15 -8.40 -13.50
C LEU A 399 8.03 -8.67 -14.74
N PRO A 400 7.66 -8.20 -15.94
CA PRO A 400 8.55 -8.29 -17.09
C PRO A 400 9.94 -7.70 -16.78
N GLY A 401 11.00 -8.44 -17.12
CA GLY A 401 12.38 -8.13 -16.75
C GLY A 401 12.83 -8.66 -15.39
N SER A 402 11.93 -9.34 -14.65
CA SER A 402 12.21 -9.91 -13.33
C SER A 402 12.12 -11.42 -13.32
N ALA A 403 12.67 -12.01 -12.25
CA ALA A 403 12.60 -13.44 -11.97
C ALA A 403 12.20 -13.70 -10.52
N VAL A 404 11.45 -14.77 -10.33
CA VAL A 404 11.07 -15.31 -9.02
C VAL A 404 11.63 -16.74 -8.92
N ARG A 405 12.17 -17.07 -7.76
CA ARG A 405 12.67 -18.41 -7.43
C ARG A 405 12.10 -18.86 -6.10
N ILE A 406 11.73 -20.12 -6.01
CA ILE A 406 11.40 -20.76 -4.73
C ILE A 406 12.61 -21.58 -4.28
N ALA A 407 13.19 -21.20 -3.15
CA ALA A 407 14.29 -21.91 -2.52
C ALA A 407 13.85 -23.27 -1.95
N GLU A 408 14.81 -24.10 -1.53
CA GLU A 408 14.53 -25.45 -1.00
C GLU A 408 13.68 -25.41 0.29
N ASP A 409 13.83 -24.37 1.08
CA ASP A 409 13.04 -24.14 2.31
C ASP A 409 11.71 -23.41 2.07
N GLY A 410 11.36 -23.17 0.81
CA GLY A 410 10.11 -22.49 0.41
C GLY A 410 10.21 -20.98 0.36
N GLU A 411 11.38 -20.38 0.66
CA GLU A 411 11.55 -18.93 0.61
C GLU A 411 11.46 -18.40 -0.82
N VAL A 412 10.73 -17.29 -0.98
CA VAL A 412 10.64 -16.56 -2.23
C VAL A 412 11.88 -15.69 -2.40
N LEU A 413 12.64 -15.91 -3.48
CA LEU A 413 13.78 -15.11 -3.88
C LEU A 413 13.42 -14.31 -5.11
N LEU A 414 13.81 -13.02 -5.15
CA LEU A 414 13.49 -12.09 -6.21
C LEU A 414 14.76 -11.58 -6.89
N LYS A 415 14.71 -11.42 -8.23
CA LYS A 415 15.80 -10.86 -9.01
C LYS A 415 15.23 -9.97 -10.11
N GLY A 416 15.88 -8.83 -10.36
CA GLY A 416 15.52 -7.92 -11.43
C GLY A 416 16.04 -6.51 -11.19
N PRO A 417 15.90 -5.63 -12.17
CA PRO A 417 16.39 -4.26 -12.09
C PRO A 417 15.63 -3.38 -11.10
N GLN A 418 14.45 -3.80 -10.61
CA GLN A 418 13.67 -3.13 -9.58
C GLN A 418 14.17 -3.44 -8.16
N VAL A 419 15.05 -4.43 -7.97
CA VAL A 419 15.63 -4.78 -6.67
C VAL A 419 16.59 -3.67 -6.23
N PHE A 420 16.48 -3.22 -4.99
CA PHE A 420 17.27 -2.15 -4.41
C PHE A 420 18.79 -2.44 -4.44
N THR A 421 19.60 -1.40 -4.31
CA THR A 421 21.06 -1.56 -4.29
C THR A 421 21.62 -1.97 -2.92
N GLY A 422 20.82 -1.82 -1.86
CA GLY A 422 21.18 -2.19 -0.51
C GLY A 422 20.56 -1.28 0.56
N TYR A 423 20.89 -1.53 1.80
CA TYR A 423 20.48 -0.70 2.93
C TYR A 423 21.52 0.41 3.18
N TRP A 424 21.03 1.64 3.33
CA TRP A 424 21.85 2.82 3.62
C TRP A 424 22.65 2.62 4.91
N ASN A 425 23.94 2.90 4.87
CA ASN A 425 24.88 2.74 5.99
C ASN A 425 24.88 1.35 6.66
N ASN A 426 24.38 0.30 5.99
CA ASN A 426 24.26 -1.03 6.58
C ASN A 426 24.72 -2.15 5.62
N PRO A 427 26.01 -2.27 5.36
CA PRO A 427 26.57 -3.27 4.45
C PRO A 427 26.34 -4.71 4.92
N GLN A 428 26.29 -4.95 6.23
CA GLN A 428 26.01 -6.28 6.77
C GLN A 428 24.59 -6.73 6.41
N ALA A 429 23.56 -5.92 6.70
CA ALA A 429 22.19 -6.25 6.35
C ALA A 429 22.01 -6.37 4.83
N THR A 430 22.77 -5.60 4.04
CA THR A 430 22.77 -5.71 2.57
C THR A 430 23.29 -7.07 2.12
N ALA A 431 24.44 -7.51 2.63
CA ALA A 431 25.04 -8.80 2.30
C ALA A 431 24.16 -9.99 2.74
N GLU A 432 23.44 -9.85 3.86
CA GLU A 432 22.47 -10.86 4.31
C GLU A 432 21.25 -10.96 3.39
N ALA A 433 20.77 -9.83 2.85
CA ALA A 433 19.57 -9.77 2.04
C ALA A 433 19.82 -10.06 0.55
N LEU A 434 21.00 -9.66 0.02
CA LEU A 434 21.36 -9.81 -1.40
C LEU A 434 22.46 -10.87 -1.54
N GLN A 435 22.09 -12.04 -2.08
CA GLN A 435 23.01 -13.16 -2.26
C GLN A 435 22.98 -13.62 -3.73
N ASP A 436 24.14 -13.64 -4.39
CA ASP A 436 24.29 -14.06 -5.79
C ASP A 436 23.33 -13.36 -6.78
N GLY A 437 23.02 -12.09 -6.49
CA GLY A 437 22.11 -11.28 -7.28
C GLY A 437 20.61 -11.60 -7.05
N TRP A 438 20.29 -12.38 -6.02
CA TRP A 438 18.93 -12.64 -5.56
C TRP A 438 18.67 -11.94 -4.22
N PHE A 439 17.51 -11.36 -4.10
CA PHE A 439 17.01 -10.79 -2.87
C PHE A 439 16.18 -11.83 -2.09
N ALA A 440 16.61 -12.12 -0.87
CA ALA A 440 15.94 -13.01 0.06
C ALA A 440 14.82 -12.26 0.80
N THR A 441 13.55 -12.57 0.47
CA THR A 441 12.40 -11.79 0.95
C THR A 441 12.01 -12.08 2.38
N GLY A 442 12.35 -13.25 2.90
CA GLY A 442 11.82 -13.79 4.16
C GLY A 442 10.36 -14.24 4.05
N ASP A 443 9.74 -14.19 2.88
CA ASP A 443 8.39 -14.67 2.63
C ASP A 443 8.43 -16.08 2.05
N LEU A 444 7.45 -16.91 2.38
CA LEU A 444 7.28 -18.26 1.85
C LEU A 444 6.23 -18.25 0.75
N GLY A 445 6.44 -19.06 -0.29
CA GLY A 445 5.52 -19.13 -1.40
C GLY A 445 5.68 -20.34 -2.31
N THR A 446 4.81 -20.41 -3.31
CA THR A 446 4.82 -21.44 -4.35
C THR A 446 4.63 -20.82 -5.72
N LEU A 447 5.24 -21.41 -6.74
CA LEU A 447 5.01 -21.09 -8.16
C LEU A 447 4.25 -22.25 -8.81
N ASP A 448 3.28 -21.92 -9.64
CA ASP A 448 2.69 -22.92 -10.52
C ASP A 448 3.41 -23.00 -11.89
N ASP A 449 2.96 -23.94 -12.74
CA ASP A 449 3.59 -24.20 -14.05
C ASP A 449 3.43 -23.01 -15.05
N GLU A 450 2.49 -22.09 -14.77
CA GLU A 450 2.28 -20.87 -15.57
C GLU A 450 3.05 -19.66 -14.98
N GLY A 451 3.78 -19.84 -13.86
CA GLY A 451 4.56 -18.81 -13.19
C GLY A 451 3.74 -17.90 -12.27
N TYR A 452 2.53 -18.27 -11.88
CA TYR A 452 1.79 -17.53 -10.86
C TYR A 452 2.30 -17.85 -9.48
N LEU A 453 2.67 -16.79 -8.77
CA LEU A 453 3.18 -16.83 -7.40
C LEU A 453 2.03 -16.78 -6.39
N SER A 454 2.06 -17.66 -5.42
CA SER A 454 1.19 -17.62 -4.23
C SER A 454 2.06 -17.45 -2.98
N ILE A 455 1.79 -16.43 -2.18
CA ILE A 455 2.45 -16.22 -0.88
C ILE A 455 1.71 -17.01 0.18
N THR A 456 2.45 -17.80 0.96
CA THR A 456 1.87 -18.72 1.96
C THR A 456 2.19 -18.29 3.40
N GLY A 457 3.09 -17.33 3.60
CA GLY A 457 3.41 -16.80 4.93
C GLY A 457 4.75 -16.10 5.00
N ARG A 458 5.14 -15.73 6.23
CA ARG A 458 6.46 -15.18 6.55
C ARG A 458 7.30 -16.18 7.32
N LYS A 459 8.52 -16.40 6.90
CA LYS A 459 9.46 -17.36 7.50
C LYS A 459 9.66 -17.12 9.01
N LYS A 460 9.81 -15.84 9.41
CA LYS A 460 10.01 -15.44 10.81
C LYS A 460 8.72 -15.45 11.65
N GLU A 461 7.55 -15.57 11.03
CA GLU A 461 6.25 -15.54 11.71
C GLU A 461 5.60 -16.93 11.80
N ILE A 462 6.24 -17.96 11.24
CA ILE A 462 5.74 -19.32 11.37
C ILE A 462 5.71 -19.71 12.84
N ILE A 463 4.54 -20.11 13.29
CA ILE A 463 4.28 -20.61 14.63
C ILE A 463 4.59 -22.11 14.64
N VAL A 464 5.44 -22.57 15.58
CA VAL A 464 5.71 -23.99 15.78
C VAL A 464 5.02 -24.43 17.05
N THR A 465 3.92 -25.18 16.92
CA THR A 465 3.18 -25.67 18.10
C THR A 465 4.00 -26.65 18.94
N ALA A 466 3.59 -26.91 20.17
CA ALA A 466 4.25 -27.92 21.04
C ALA A 466 4.27 -29.32 20.42
N GLY A 467 3.35 -29.62 19.50
CA GLY A 467 3.32 -30.87 18.72
C GLY A 467 4.21 -30.85 17.47
N GLY A 468 5.01 -29.78 17.25
CA GLY A 468 5.92 -29.67 16.10
C GLY A 468 5.22 -29.29 14.77
N LYS A 469 3.95 -28.87 14.81
CA LYS A 469 3.23 -28.43 13.60
C LYS A 469 3.58 -26.98 13.28
N ASN A 470 4.01 -26.74 12.05
CA ASN A 470 4.21 -25.41 11.50
C ASN A 470 2.87 -24.82 11.06
N VAL A 471 2.58 -23.60 11.48
CA VAL A 471 1.35 -22.87 11.16
C VAL A 471 1.71 -21.48 10.65
N ALA A 472 1.22 -21.11 9.47
CA ALA A 472 1.35 -19.77 8.93
C ALA A 472 0.17 -18.91 9.44
N PRO A 473 0.38 -17.99 10.39
CA PRO A 473 -0.72 -17.24 11.02
C PRO A 473 -1.49 -16.38 10.02
N ALA A 474 -0.81 -15.79 9.04
CA ALA A 474 -1.41 -14.91 8.05
C ALA A 474 -2.58 -15.55 7.30
N VAL A 475 -2.50 -16.83 6.95
CA VAL A 475 -3.57 -17.56 6.25
C VAL A 475 -4.89 -17.55 7.03
N ILE A 476 -4.81 -17.65 8.35
CA ILE A 476 -5.95 -17.64 9.25
C ILE A 476 -6.40 -16.21 9.53
N GLU A 477 -5.45 -15.34 9.86
CA GLU A 477 -5.69 -13.95 10.24
C GLU A 477 -6.38 -13.16 9.14
N ASP A 478 -5.93 -13.29 7.89
CA ASP A 478 -6.49 -12.56 6.76
C ASP A 478 -7.96 -12.92 6.51
N ARG A 479 -8.34 -14.19 6.71
CA ARG A 479 -9.75 -14.60 6.61
C ARG A 479 -10.60 -14.10 7.76
N ILE A 480 -10.10 -14.17 8.99
CA ILE A 480 -10.82 -13.67 10.17
C ILE A 480 -11.00 -12.16 10.04
N ARG A 481 -9.95 -11.44 9.64
CA ARG A 481 -9.96 -9.97 9.46
C ARG A 481 -10.96 -9.51 8.40
N ALA A 482 -11.27 -10.31 7.40
CA ALA A 482 -12.26 -9.98 6.38
C ALA A 482 -13.69 -9.82 6.93
N HIS A 483 -13.96 -10.20 8.19
CA HIS A 483 -15.25 -10.00 8.83
C HIS A 483 -15.39 -8.57 9.34
N ALA A 484 -16.53 -7.90 9.04
CA ALA A 484 -16.74 -6.47 9.30
C ALA A 484 -16.57 -6.05 10.78
N LEU A 485 -16.84 -6.94 11.71
CA LEU A 485 -16.74 -6.67 13.15
C LEU A 485 -15.31 -6.84 13.70
N ILE A 486 -14.39 -7.37 12.91
CA ILE A 486 -12.99 -7.56 13.31
C ILE A 486 -12.19 -6.30 12.99
N GLY A 487 -11.62 -5.68 14.01
CA GLY A 487 -10.65 -4.60 13.85
C GLY A 487 -9.30 -5.17 13.42
N GLU A 488 -8.71 -5.97 14.31
CA GLU A 488 -7.49 -6.73 14.05
C GLU A 488 -7.55 -8.10 14.72
N VAL A 489 -6.73 -9.02 14.23
CA VAL A 489 -6.59 -10.35 14.80
C VAL A 489 -5.11 -10.74 14.86
N MET A 490 -4.69 -11.36 15.95
CA MET A 490 -3.36 -11.93 16.08
C MET A 490 -3.43 -13.38 16.52
N VAL A 491 -3.02 -14.28 15.65
CA VAL A 491 -2.90 -15.72 15.94
C VAL A 491 -1.66 -15.98 16.80
N VAL A 492 -1.83 -16.78 17.83
CA VAL A 492 -0.80 -17.15 18.81
C VAL A 492 -0.78 -18.67 19.00
N GLY A 493 0.35 -19.24 19.41
CA GLY A 493 0.44 -20.69 19.61
C GLY A 493 1.86 -21.25 19.57
N ASP A 494 2.90 -20.38 19.50
CA ASP A 494 4.28 -20.84 19.49
C ASP A 494 4.61 -21.60 20.77
N ARG A 495 5.06 -22.85 20.62
CA ARG A 495 5.33 -23.81 21.70
C ARG A 495 4.11 -24.10 22.59
N ARG A 496 2.90 -23.82 22.13
CA ARG A 496 1.65 -24.06 22.85
C ARG A 496 0.93 -25.32 22.33
N PRO A 497 0.02 -25.91 23.15
CA PRO A 497 -0.66 -27.16 22.78
C PRO A 497 -1.63 -27.00 21.61
N PHE A 498 -2.12 -25.81 21.34
CA PHE A 498 -3.05 -25.49 20.25
C PHE A 498 -2.91 -24.04 19.80
N ILE A 499 -3.49 -23.72 18.67
CA ILE A 499 -3.57 -22.38 18.11
C ILE A 499 -4.76 -21.63 18.73
N ALA A 500 -4.52 -20.38 19.12
CA ALA A 500 -5.52 -19.46 19.62
C ALA A 500 -5.36 -18.08 18.96
N CYS A 501 -6.25 -17.13 19.19
CA CYS A 501 -6.06 -15.76 18.74
C CYS A 501 -6.59 -14.70 19.70
N LEU A 502 -6.01 -13.51 19.59
CA LEU A 502 -6.51 -12.25 20.15
C LEU A 502 -7.28 -11.51 19.06
N ILE A 503 -8.43 -10.95 19.41
CA ILE A 503 -9.30 -10.22 18.49
C ILE A 503 -9.61 -8.85 19.08
N THR A 504 -9.46 -7.78 18.27
CA THR A 504 -10.01 -6.45 18.55
C THR A 504 -11.25 -6.23 17.70
N VAL A 505 -12.19 -5.44 18.23
CA VAL A 505 -13.44 -5.10 17.53
C VAL A 505 -13.25 -3.84 16.69
N ASP A 506 -13.79 -3.82 15.48
CA ASP A 506 -13.74 -2.66 14.59
C ASP A 506 -14.60 -1.50 15.15
N GLU A 507 -13.95 -0.37 15.47
CA GLU A 507 -14.61 0.79 16.10
C GLU A 507 -15.63 1.47 15.19
N ASP A 508 -15.43 1.44 13.88
CA ASP A 508 -16.33 2.05 12.90
C ASP A 508 -17.60 1.21 12.71
N PHE A 509 -17.48 -0.12 12.77
CA PHE A 509 -18.60 -1.04 12.56
C PHE A 509 -19.34 -1.41 13.85
N PHE A 510 -18.68 -1.38 14.99
CA PHE A 510 -19.27 -1.79 16.28
C PHE A 510 -20.55 -1.01 16.66
N PRO A 511 -20.64 0.33 16.51
CA PRO A 511 -21.89 1.06 16.75
C PRO A 511 -23.04 0.51 15.91
N ARG A 512 -22.78 0.18 14.67
CA ARG A 512 -23.76 -0.38 13.75
C ARG A 512 -24.18 -1.79 14.15
N TRP A 513 -23.22 -2.63 14.56
CA TRP A 513 -23.50 -3.96 15.06
C TRP A 513 -24.41 -3.88 16.30
N LYS A 514 -24.17 -2.97 17.23
CA LYS A 514 -25.00 -2.74 18.40
C LYS A 514 -26.45 -2.41 18.01
N GLU A 515 -26.62 -1.50 17.06
CA GLU A 515 -27.95 -1.12 16.55
C GLU A 515 -28.70 -2.33 15.96
N ILE A 516 -28.04 -3.12 15.11
CA ILE A 516 -28.64 -4.29 14.46
C ILE A 516 -29.06 -5.35 15.48
N ASN A 517 -28.29 -5.53 16.57
CA ASN A 517 -28.52 -6.55 17.59
C ASN A 517 -29.26 -6.02 18.84
N GLY A 518 -29.81 -4.79 18.78
CA GLY A 518 -30.59 -4.20 19.87
C GLY A 518 -29.79 -3.98 21.15
N LYS A 519 -28.47 -3.75 21.06
CA LYS A 519 -27.61 -3.49 22.20
C LYS A 519 -27.61 -1.98 22.52
N PRO A 520 -27.34 -1.60 23.81
CA PRO A 520 -27.27 -0.20 24.19
C PRO A 520 -26.21 0.57 23.36
N ALA A 521 -26.58 1.74 22.84
CA ALA A 521 -25.66 2.55 22.01
C ALA A 521 -24.37 2.93 22.76
N THR A 522 -24.46 3.13 24.08
CA THR A 522 -23.33 3.49 24.97
C THR A 522 -22.49 2.32 25.41
N ALA A 523 -22.93 1.06 25.18
CA ALA A 523 -22.19 -0.11 25.62
C ALA A 523 -20.81 -0.19 24.95
N THR A 524 -19.79 -0.45 25.75
CA THR A 524 -18.39 -0.60 25.33
C THR A 524 -18.09 -2.04 24.94
N VAL A 525 -16.94 -2.26 24.28
CA VAL A 525 -16.45 -3.62 24.01
C VAL A 525 -16.20 -4.39 25.32
N ALA A 526 -15.64 -3.71 26.35
CA ALA A 526 -15.41 -4.33 27.66
C ALA A 526 -16.68 -4.88 28.31
N GLU A 527 -17.80 -4.14 28.19
CA GLU A 527 -19.10 -4.56 28.71
C GLU A 527 -19.76 -5.69 27.91
N LEU A 528 -19.49 -5.76 26.60
CA LEU A 528 -20.10 -6.75 25.69
C LEU A 528 -19.17 -7.90 25.34
N ARG A 529 -17.94 -7.97 25.81
CA ARG A 529 -16.97 -9.01 25.43
C ARG A 529 -17.41 -10.46 25.75
N GLU A 530 -18.33 -10.61 26.69
CA GLU A 530 -18.95 -11.90 27.06
C GLU A 530 -20.40 -12.01 26.54
N ASP A 531 -20.86 -11.06 25.73
CA ASP A 531 -22.21 -11.09 25.14
C ASP A 531 -22.33 -12.20 24.11
N ALA A 532 -23.39 -12.99 24.21
CA ALA A 532 -23.56 -14.18 23.37
C ALA A 532 -23.65 -13.87 21.88
N ASP A 533 -24.30 -12.74 21.50
CA ASP A 533 -24.42 -12.37 20.09
C ASP A 533 -23.08 -11.88 19.52
N LEU A 534 -22.30 -11.15 20.34
CA LEU A 534 -20.95 -10.71 19.95
C LEU A 534 -20.04 -11.92 19.78
N LEU A 535 -20.00 -12.81 20.75
CA LEU A 535 -19.20 -14.03 20.68
C LEU A 535 -19.60 -14.94 19.51
N ALA A 536 -20.89 -15.07 19.22
CA ALA A 536 -21.36 -15.85 18.07
C ALA A 536 -20.93 -15.23 16.73
N ALA A 537 -20.97 -13.90 16.60
CA ALA A 537 -20.51 -13.21 15.40
C ALA A 537 -19.00 -13.36 15.19
N LEU A 538 -18.20 -13.24 16.27
CA LEU A 538 -16.75 -13.43 16.21
C LEU A 538 -16.36 -14.89 15.99
N GLN A 539 -17.10 -15.85 16.58
CA GLN A 539 -16.91 -17.27 16.33
C GLN A 539 -17.14 -17.62 14.85
N SER A 540 -18.15 -17.03 14.22
CA SER A 540 -18.39 -17.22 12.78
C SER A 540 -17.20 -16.75 11.93
N ALA A 541 -16.55 -15.64 12.32
CA ALA A 541 -15.34 -15.18 11.64
C ALA A 541 -14.16 -16.16 11.85
N VAL A 542 -14.00 -16.67 13.07
CA VAL A 542 -12.98 -17.67 13.39
C VAL A 542 -13.22 -18.98 12.63
N ASP A 543 -14.46 -19.41 12.49
CA ASP A 543 -14.83 -20.63 11.75
C ASP A 543 -14.51 -20.48 10.25
N ASP A 544 -14.74 -19.29 9.68
CA ASP A 544 -14.35 -18.98 8.30
C ASP A 544 -12.81 -19.00 8.12
N GLY A 545 -12.07 -18.46 9.08
CA GLY A 545 -10.61 -18.57 9.11
C GLY A 545 -10.13 -20.02 9.21
N ASN A 546 -10.75 -20.80 10.08
CA ASN A 546 -10.43 -22.21 10.29
C ASN A 546 -10.71 -23.09 9.06
N ALA A 547 -11.65 -22.71 8.20
CA ALA A 547 -11.95 -23.42 6.96
C ALA A 547 -10.76 -23.42 5.95
N ALA A 548 -9.77 -22.54 6.15
CA ALA A 548 -8.58 -22.46 5.30
C ALA A 548 -7.48 -23.48 5.65
N VAL A 549 -7.54 -24.07 6.83
CA VAL A 549 -6.42 -24.81 7.41
C VAL A 549 -6.86 -26.18 7.95
N SER A 550 -5.90 -27.05 8.25
CA SER A 550 -6.20 -28.34 8.86
C SER A 550 -6.67 -28.17 10.31
N HIS A 551 -7.34 -29.20 10.85
CA HIS A 551 -7.81 -29.21 12.24
C HIS A 551 -6.70 -28.94 13.28
N ALA A 552 -5.47 -29.37 12.98
CA ALA A 552 -4.31 -29.14 13.86
C ALA A 552 -3.81 -27.67 13.84
N GLU A 553 -4.10 -26.95 12.77
CA GLU A 553 -3.73 -25.55 12.60
C GLU A 553 -4.86 -24.59 13.01
N ALA A 554 -6.08 -25.12 13.18
CA ALA A 554 -7.26 -24.33 13.45
C ALA A 554 -7.21 -23.66 14.84
N VAL A 555 -7.67 -22.42 14.90
CA VAL A 555 -7.88 -21.67 16.15
C VAL A 555 -8.90 -22.41 17.01
N LYS A 556 -8.53 -22.74 18.26
CA LYS A 556 -9.38 -23.48 19.23
C LYS A 556 -10.04 -22.57 20.24
N LYS A 557 -9.40 -21.44 20.56
CA LYS A 557 -9.92 -20.42 21.47
C LYS A 557 -9.57 -19.05 20.95
N PHE A 558 -10.41 -18.07 21.23
CA PHE A 558 -10.09 -16.67 21.00
C PHE A 558 -10.41 -15.83 22.25
N ARG A 559 -9.80 -14.63 22.31
CA ARG A 559 -10.07 -13.66 23.35
C ARG A 559 -10.34 -12.30 22.74
N VAL A 560 -11.43 -11.67 23.14
CA VAL A 560 -11.77 -10.31 22.73
C VAL A 560 -11.05 -9.35 23.65
N LEU A 561 -10.28 -8.44 23.05
CA LEU A 561 -9.62 -7.36 23.77
C LEU A 561 -10.55 -6.13 23.81
N ASP A 562 -10.47 -5.39 24.90
CA ASP A 562 -11.23 -4.15 25.12
C ASP A 562 -10.49 -2.89 24.61
N THR A 563 -9.46 -3.10 23.82
CA THR A 563 -8.62 -2.07 23.22
C THR A 563 -8.54 -2.27 21.71
N VAL A 564 -8.01 -1.26 21.02
CA VAL A 564 -7.73 -1.29 19.58
C VAL A 564 -6.22 -1.28 19.36
N PHE A 565 -5.74 -2.08 18.44
CA PHE A 565 -4.35 -1.97 18.00
C PHE A 565 -4.22 -0.71 17.15
N SER A 566 -3.29 0.15 17.53
CA SER A 566 -3.08 1.43 16.85
C SER A 566 -1.60 1.73 16.69
N GLU A 567 -1.30 2.66 15.80
CA GLU A 567 0.04 3.21 15.63
C GLU A 567 0.48 3.99 16.87
N ALA A 568 -0.40 4.83 17.42
CA ALA A 568 -0.15 5.59 18.64
C ALA A 568 0.13 4.70 19.86
N GLY A 569 -0.54 3.52 19.93
CA GLY A 569 -0.26 2.49 20.94
C GLY A 569 0.98 1.66 20.66
N GLY A 570 1.66 1.89 19.53
CA GLY A 570 2.85 1.15 19.14
C GLY A 570 2.58 -0.23 18.52
N HIS A 571 1.33 -0.70 18.49
CA HIS A 571 0.96 -2.05 18.04
C HIS A 571 0.96 -2.21 16.53
N LEU A 572 0.76 -1.11 15.78
CA LEU A 572 0.81 -1.09 14.33
C LEU A 572 2.02 -0.27 13.83
N THR A 573 2.47 -0.57 12.63
CA THR A 573 3.37 0.31 11.89
C THR A 573 2.56 1.45 11.23
N PRO A 574 3.20 2.54 10.73
CA PRO A 574 2.51 3.55 9.92
C PRO A 574 1.80 3.00 8.67
N SER A 575 2.26 1.86 8.17
CA SER A 575 1.61 1.10 7.08
C SER A 575 0.55 0.11 7.57
N LEU A 576 0.09 0.24 8.82
CA LEU A 576 -0.93 -0.57 9.49
C LEU A 576 -0.59 -2.07 9.60
N LYS A 577 0.70 -2.44 9.63
CA LYS A 577 1.15 -3.82 9.85
C LYS A 577 1.33 -4.08 11.33
N LEU A 578 0.87 -5.25 11.79
CA LEU A 578 0.92 -5.66 13.20
C LEU A 578 2.36 -5.90 13.67
N LYS A 579 2.73 -5.26 14.78
CA LYS A 579 4.01 -5.48 15.48
C LYS A 579 3.83 -6.59 16.52
N ARG A 580 3.84 -7.85 16.07
CA ARG A 580 3.53 -9.04 16.87
C ARG A 580 4.26 -9.11 18.21
N ASN A 581 5.55 -8.79 18.23
CA ASN A 581 6.35 -8.85 19.46
C ASN A 581 5.88 -7.87 20.53
N LEU A 582 5.43 -6.67 20.15
CA LEU A 582 4.88 -5.69 21.08
C LEU A 582 3.51 -6.13 21.60
N VAL A 583 2.64 -6.61 20.70
CA VAL A 583 1.34 -7.13 21.11
C VAL A 583 1.50 -8.33 22.06
N LEU A 584 2.40 -9.27 21.77
CA LEU A 584 2.69 -10.40 22.67
C LEU A 584 3.19 -9.97 24.04
N LYS A 585 3.98 -8.89 24.11
CA LYS A 585 4.48 -8.33 25.36
C LYS A 585 3.37 -7.65 26.15
N ASP A 586 2.62 -6.77 25.51
CA ASP A 586 1.64 -5.92 26.16
C ASP A 586 0.39 -6.71 26.59
N PHE A 587 0.01 -7.74 25.83
CA PHE A 587 -1.14 -8.62 26.10
C PHE A 587 -0.71 -10.03 26.58
N ALA A 588 0.46 -10.15 27.22
CA ALA A 588 0.97 -11.44 27.69
C ALA A 588 -0.03 -12.16 28.63
N ALA A 589 -0.70 -11.42 29.50
CA ALA A 589 -1.71 -11.99 30.42
C ALA A 589 -2.93 -12.54 29.68
N ASP A 590 -3.38 -11.87 28.62
CA ASP A 590 -4.51 -12.31 27.79
C ASP A 590 -4.14 -13.57 27.00
N VAL A 591 -2.90 -13.62 26.49
CA VAL A 591 -2.37 -14.82 25.81
C VAL A 591 -2.32 -16.00 26.79
N GLU A 592 -1.78 -15.80 28.01
CA GLU A 592 -1.72 -16.87 29.01
C GLU A 592 -3.12 -17.37 29.41
N ALA A 593 -4.09 -16.48 29.53
CA ALA A 593 -5.48 -16.84 29.86
C ALA A 593 -6.13 -17.78 28.82
N LEU A 594 -5.74 -17.71 27.55
CA LEU A 594 -6.23 -18.61 26.51
C LEU A 594 -5.84 -20.08 26.75
N TYR A 595 -4.70 -20.32 27.43
CA TYR A 595 -4.14 -21.64 27.67
C TYR A 595 -4.40 -22.17 29.08
N GLN A 596 -4.97 -21.35 29.97
CA GLN A 596 -5.43 -21.80 31.28
C GLN A 596 -6.67 -22.71 31.11
N ARG A 597 -6.78 -23.73 31.99
CA ARG A 597 -7.89 -24.71 32.00
C ARG A 597 -9.16 -24.12 32.57
#